data_e9ac1943a8695f03d72fd34292c3bd9d
#
_entry.id   e9ac1943a8695f03d72fd34292c3bd9d
#
_cell.length_a   1.000
_cell.length_b   1.000
_cell.length_c   1.000
_cell.angle_alpha   90.00
_cell.angle_beta   90.00
_cell.angle_gamma   90.00
#
_symmetry.space_group_name_H-M   'P 1'
#
loop_
_entity.id
_entity.type
_entity.pdbx_description
1 polymer ?
#
loop_
_entity_poly.entity_id
_entity_poly.type
_entity_poly.pdbx_seq_one_letter_code
_entity_poly.pdbx_strand_id
1 'polypeptide(L)'
;MILDSSAIVAVLCGEPGFEILIRKIGSARVVLVGAPTLAETQLALTIKLGRDGSALVEQFLTETQTMVVPFGRDHASEFFGAFLRFGKGRHPARLNMGDCFTYATARVARMPVLYVGNDFALTDVAAA
;
A
#
# COMPACT_ATOMS: atom_id res chain seq x y z
N MET A 1 8.81 4.52 -4.72
CA MET A 1 7.40 4.09 -4.81
C MET A 1 6.80 3.89 -3.43
N ILE A 2 5.48 3.96 -3.32
CA ILE A 2 4.71 3.62 -2.12
C ILE A 2 4.15 2.20 -2.30
N LEU A 3 4.28 1.36 -1.28
CA LEU A 3 3.68 0.02 -1.29
C LEU A 3 2.27 0.09 -0.69
N ASP A 4 1.31 -0.51 -1.40
CA ASP A 4 0.00 -0.84 -0.85
C ASP A 4 0.05 -2.19 -0.12
N SER A 5 -0.88 -2.40 0.83
CA SER A 5 -0.99 -3.67 1.57
C SER A 5 -1.16 -4.87 0.64
N SER A 6 -1.91 -4.71 -0.45
CA SER A 6 -2.14 -5.76 -1.45
C SER A 6 -0.84 -6.24 -2.11
N ALA A 7 0.10 -5.35 -2.43
CA ALA A 7 1.37 -5.72 -3.03
C ALA A 7 2.25 -6.49 -2.06
N ILE A 8 2.33 -6.07 -0.80
CA ILE A 8 3.13 -6.74 0.24
C ILE A 8 2.57 -8.14 0.52
N VAL A 9 1.25 -8.25 0.72
CA VAL A 9 0.59 -9.54 0.97
C VAL A 9 0.77 -10.48 -0.22
N ALA A 10 0.63 -9.99 -1.47
CA ALA A 10 0.82 -10.80 -2.66
C ALA A 10 2.23 -11.38 -2.74
N VAL A 11 3.26 -10.59 -2.42
CA VAL A 11 4.66 -11.06 -2.39
C VAL A 11 4.84 -12.10 -1.29
N LEU A 12 4.41 -11.83 -0.06
CA LEU A 12 4.60 -12.72 1.09
C LEU A 12 3.82 -14.04 0.97
N CYS A 13 2.71 -14.04 0.26
CA CYS A 13 1.90 -15.23 0.01
C CYS A 13 2.24 -15.95 -1.31
N GLY A 14 3.17 -15.43 -2.11
CA GLY A 14 3.51 -16.02 -3.42
C GLY A 14 2.33 -16.03 -4.39
N GLU A 15 1.49 -14.97 -4.39
CA GLU A 15 0.33 -14.89 -5.29
C GLU A 15 0.78 -14.76 -6.76
N PRO A 16 -0.02 -15.21 -7.74
CA PRO A 16 0.35 -15.13 -9.15
C PRO A 16 0.81 -13.73 -9.56
N GLY A 17 2.01 -13.63 -10.14
CA GLY A 17 2.62 -12.37 -10.56
C GLY A 17 3.49 -11.67 -9.50
N PHE A 18 3.69 -12.28 -8.33
CA PHE A 18 4.52 -11.69 -7.26
C PHE A 18 5.96 -11.40 -7.69
N GLU A 19 6.51 -12.17 -8.63
CA GLU A 19 7.86 -11.97 -9.14
C GLU A 19 8.02 -10.62 -9.87
N ILE A 20 6.94 -10.12 -10.50
CA ILE A 20 6.92 -8.80 -11.13
C ILE A 20 7.00 -7.71 -10.06
N LEU A 21 6.27 -7.89 -8.95
CA LEU A 21 6.29 -6.97 -7.82
C LEU A 21 7.68 -6.91 -7.19
N ILE A 22 8.31 -8.07 -6.95
CA ILE A 22 9.69 -8.15 -6.41
C ILE A 22 10.68 -7.42 -7.33
N ARG A 23 10.60 -7.63 -8.64
CA ARG A 23 11.48 -6.93 -9.59
C ARG A 23 11.29 -5.41 -9.55
N LYS A 24 10.04 -4.94 -9.49
CA LYS A 24 9.74 -3.50 -9.38
C LYS A 24 10.29 -2.91 -8.08
N ILE A 25 10.11 -3.60 -6.95
CA ILE A 25 10.65 -3.21 -5.65
C ILE A 25 12.18 -3.14 -5.70
N GLY A 26 12.83 -4.19 -6.20
CA GLY A 26 14.29 -4.27 -6.28
C GLY A 26 14.94 -3.27 -7.24
N SER A 27 14.18 -2.74 -8.22
CA SER A 27 14.67 -1.71 -9.14
C SER A 27 14.41 -0.28 -8.66
N ALA A 28 13.64 -0.12 -7.60
CA ALA A 28 13.27 1.20 -7.08
C ALA A 28 14.40 1.82 -6.24
N ARG A 29 14.64 3.12 -6.43
CA ARG A 29 15.64 3.85 -5.61
C ARG A 29 15.16 4.08 -4.17
N VAL A 30 13.87 4.22 -3.97
CA VAL A 30 13.23 4.47 -2.66
C VAL A 30 11.92 3.72 -2.62
N VAL A 31 11.72 2.94 -1.56
CA VAL A 31 10.50 2.18 -1.29
C VAL A 31 9.96 2.59 0.07
N LEU A 32 8.70 2.99 0.12
CA LEU A 32 8.04 3.48 1.32
C LEU A 32 6.72 2.75 1.56
N VAL A 33 6.33 2.67 2.83
CA VAL A 33 4.98 2.24 3.24
C VAL A 33 4.46 3.19 4.31
N GLY A 34 3.20 3.58 4.24
CA GLY A 34 2.58 4.39 5.29
C GLY A 34 2.38 3.58 6.59
N ALA A 35 2.56 4.19 7.75
CA ALA A 35 2.37 3.51 9.04
C ALA A 35 0.98 2.84 9.18
N PRO A 36 -0.15 3.44 8.74
CA PRO A 36 -1.44 2.78 8.76
C PRO A 36 -1.52 1.58 7.80
N THR A 37 -0.92 1.69 6.61
CA THR A 37 -0.85 0.60 5.63
C THR A 37 0.00 -0.56 6.15
N LEU A 38 1.08 -0.28 6.89
CA LEU A 38 1.87 -1.31 7.57
C LEU A 38 1.01 -2.09 8.58
N ALA A 39 0.27 -1.39 9.44
CA ALA A 39 -0.62 -2.02 10.41
C ALA A 39 -1.71 -2.87 9.74
N GLU A 40 -2.31 -2.36 8.67
CA GLU A 40 -3.26 -3.10 7.84
C GLU A 40 -2.63 -4.36 7.23
N THR A 41 -1.40 -4.26 6.72
CA THR A 41 -0.69 -5.40 6.13
C THR A 41 -0.44 -6.51 7.16
N GLN A 42 0.01 -6.13 8.37
CA GLN A 42 0.21 -7.09 9.46
C GLN A 42 -1.09 -7.80 9.85
N LEU A 43 -2.19 -7.05 9.93
CA LEU A 43 -3.52 -7.59 10.20
C LEU A 43 -3.99 -8.53 9.08
N ALA A 44 -3.94 -8.08 7.83
CA ALA A 44 -4.38 -8.86 6.68
C ALA A 44 -3.59 -10.16 6.52
N LEU A 45 -2.27 -10.10 6.67
CA LEU A 45 -1.41 -11.29 6.60
C LEU A 45 -1.69 -12.27 7.74
N THR A 46 -1.88 -11.76 8.97
CA THR A 46 -2.23 -12.57 10.14
C THR A 46 -3.55 -13.32 9.94
N ILE A 47 -4.57 -12.63 9.44
CA ILE A 47 -5.87 -13.27 9.12
C ILE A 47 -5.70 -14.34 8.04
N LYS A 48 -4.97 -14.03 6.97
CA LYS A 48 -4.76 -14.94 5.84
C LYS A 48 -3.97 -16.18 6.22
N LEU A 49 -2.99 -16.06 7.10
CA LEU A 49 -2.16 -17.19 7.58
C LEU A 49 -2.80 -17.97 8.73
N GLY A 50 -3.80 -17.41 9.42
CA GLY A 50 -4.35 -17.99 10.65
C GLY A 50 -3.38 -18.00 11.83
N ARG A 51 -2.30 -17.21 11.77
CA ARG A 51 -1.28 -17.03 12.81
C ARG A 51 -0.63 -15.67 12.67
N ASP A 52 0.07 -15.19 13.70
CA ASP A 52 0.79 -13.93 13.67
C ASP A 52 1.76 -13.85 12.47
N GLY A 53 1.50 -12.91 11.58
CA GLY A 53 2.30 -12.64 10.39
C GLY A 53 3.22 -11.42 10.53
N SER A 54 3.23 -10.74 11.68
CA SER A 54 3.96 -9.47 11.84
C SER A 54 5.47 -9.62 11.60
N ALA A 55 6.08 -10.70 12.10
CA ALA A 55 7.50 -10.95 11.89
C ALA A 55 7.88 -11.11 10.41
N LEU A 56 7.00 -11.72 9.59
CA LEU A 56 7.22 -11.85 8.14
C LEU A 56 7.16 -10.47 7.45
N VAL A 57 6.25 -9.61 7.89
CA VAL A 57 6.17 -8.24 7.35
C VAL A 57 7.43 -7.45 7.72
N GLU A 58 7.90 -7.51 8.96
CA GLU A 58 9.13 -6.83 9.39
C GLU A 58 10.37 -7.34 8.63
N GLN A 59 10.46 -8.65 8.41
CA GLN A 59 11.53 -9.24 7.59
C GLN A 59 11.46 -8.70 6.15
N PHE A 60 10.29 -8.66 5.55
CA PHE A 60 10.09 -8.09 4.20
C PHE A 60 10.57 -6.63 4.14
N LEU A 61 10.17 -5.78 5.11
CA LEU A 61 10.61 -4.39 5.15
C LEU A 61 12.14 -4.28 5.21
N THR A 62 12.76 -5.12 6.02
CA THR A 62 14.23 -5.16 6.18
C THR A 62 14.92 -5.57 4.88
N GLU A 63 14.49 -6.68 4.26
CA GLU A 63 15.09 -7.22 3.03
C GLU A 63 14.91 -6.28 1.83
N THR A 64 13.78 -5.60 1.75
CA THR A 64 13.49 -4.63 0.68
C THR A 64 13.96 -3.21 0.98
N GLN A 65 14.53 -2.98 2.16
CA GLN A 65 14.92 -1.65 2.65
C GLN A 65 13.74 -0.65 2.60
N THR A 66 12.52 -1.14 2.83
CA THR A 66 11.32 -0.31 2.84
C THR A 66 11.25 0.53 4.11
N MET A 67 11.12 1.85 3.95
CA MET A 67 11.00 2.78 5.07
C MET A 67 9.53 3.04 5.41
N VAL A 68 9.23 3.13 6.70
CA VAL A 68 7.88 3.45 7.20
C VAL A 68 7.71 4.96 7.30
N VAL A 69 6.66 5.49 6.68
CA VAL A 69 6.31 6.92 6.70
C VAL A 69 5.28 7.18 7.80
N PRO A 70 5.56 8.09 8.75
CA PRO A 70 4.56 8.51 9.74
C PRO A 70 3.33 9.13 9.08
N PHE A 71 2.15 8.92 9.69
CA PHE A 71 0.90 9.48 9.20
C PHE A 71 0.52 10.72 10.02
N GLY A 72 0.67 11.91 9.43
CA GLY A 72 0.42 13.19 10.06
C GLY A 72 -0.81 13.91 9.50
N ARG A 73 -0.95 15.18 9.86
CA ARG A 73 -2.10 16.04 9.49
C ARG A 73 -2.27 16.16 7.96
N ASP A 74 -1.17 16.30 7.21
CA ASP A 74 -1.22 16.43 5.74
C ASP A 74 -1.76 15.14 5.11
N HIS A 75 -1.35 13.99 5.63
CA HIS A 75 -1.87 12.70 5.20
C HIS A 75 -3.37 12.59 5.52
N ALA A 76 -3.83 13.04 6.68
CA ALA A 76 -5.25 13.01 7.05
C ALA A 76 -6.10 13.86 6.10
N SER A 77 -5.60 15.01 5.65
CA SER A 77 -6.24 15.85 4.67
C SER A 77 -6.37 15.16 3.30
N GLU A 78 -5.27 14.57 2.80
CA GLU A 78 -5.28 13.83 1.54
C GLU A 78 -6.15 12.57 1.61
N PHE A 79 -6.15 11.86 2.75
CA PHE A 79 -7.03 10.71 3.01
C PHE A 79 -8.51 11.09 2.84
N PHE A 80 -8.94 12.15 3.50
CA PHE A 80 -10.34 12.58 3.43
C PHE A 80 -10.71 13.08 2.02
N GLY A 81 -9.79 13.81 1.38
CA GLY A 81 -9.93 14.21 -0.01
C GLY A 81 -10.06 13.03 -0.97
N ALA A 82 -9.29 11.97 -0.77
CA ALA A 82 -9.37 10.72 -1.54
C ALA A 82 -10.75 10.07 -1.40
N PHE A 83 -11.26 9.95 -0.16
CA PHE A 83 -12.58 9.38 0.09
C PHE A 83 -13.69 10.19 -0.58
N LEU A 84 -13.65 11.52 -0.49
CA LEU A 84 -14.65 12.38 -1.12
C LEU A 84 -14.67 12.26 -2.65
N ARG A 85 -13.50 12.09 -3.28
CA ARG A 85 -13.34 12.02 -4.74
C ARG A 85 -13.50 10.61 -5.29
N PHE A 86 -12.94 9.61 -4.64
CA PHE A 86 -12.77 8.26 -5.18
C PHE A 86 -13.36 7.16 -4.30
N GLY A 87 -13.95 7.50 -3.16
CA GLY A 87 -14.43 6.54 -2.15
C GLY A 87 -15.56 5.64 -2.62
N LYS A 88 -15.68 4.51 -1.95
CA LYS A 88 -16.76 3.55 -2.14
C LYS A 88 -18.13 4.24 -1.94
N GLY A 89 -19.04 4.02 -2.88
CA GLY A 89 -20.36 4.66 -2.89
C GLY A 89 -20.37 6.06 -3.52
N ARG A 90 -19.20 6.59 -3.95
CA ARG A 90 -19.04 7.92 -4.54
C ARG A 90 -18.46 7.90 -5.94
N HIS A 91 -17.54 6.96 -6.21
CA HIS A 91 -16.79 6.91 -7.46
C HIS A 91 -16.54 5.44 -7.90
N PRO A 92 -16.43 5.16 -9.20
CA PRO A 92 -16.13 3.80 -9.70
C PRO A 92 -14.83 3.18 -9.17
N ALA A 93 -13.83 3.97 -8.76
CA ALA A 93 -12.62 3.49 -8.10
C ALA A 93 -12.91 2.78 -6.76
N ARG A 94 -13.98 3.21 -6.06
CA ARG A 94 -14.49 2.56 -4.84
C ARG A 94 -13.46 2.40 -3.72
N LEU A 95 -12.55 3.35 -3.57
CA LEU A 95 -11.54 3.30 -2.53
C LEU A 95 -12.16 3.04 -1.15
N ASN A 96 -11.65 2.02 -0.47
CA ASN A 96 -11.96 1.75 0.93
C ASN A 96 -11.04 2.56 1.86
N MET A 97 -11.11 2.35 3.16
CA MET A 97 -10.30 3.08 4.14
C MET A 97 -8.81 2.77 3.97
N GLY A 98 -8.44 1.50 3.74
CA GLY A 98 -7.05 1.08 3.50
C GLY A 98 -6.46 1.76 2.27
N ASP A 99 -7.21 1.74 1.16
CA ASP A 99 -6.80 2.42 -0.09
C ASP A 99 -6.57 3.91 0.13
N CYS A 100 -7.43 4.57 0.91
CA CYS A 100 -7.27 6.00 1.20
C CYS A 100 -6.00 6.30 2.02
N PHE A 101 -5.55 5.41 2.91
CA PHE A 101 -4.27 5.55 3.60
C PHE A 101 -3.08 5.47 2.64
N THR A 102 -3.09 4.49 1.74
CA THR A 102 -2.05 4.34 0.71
C THR A 102 -2.06 5.54 -0.24
N TYR A 103 -3.24 5.95 -0.71
CA TYR A 103 -3.39 7.13 -1.56
C TYR A 103 -2.81 8.39 -0.88
N ALA A 104 -3.16 8.65 0.38
CA ALA A 104 -2.68 9.81 1.11
C ALA A 104 -1.15 9.83 1.23
N THR A 105 -0.56 8.67 1.54
CA THR A 105 0.90 8.52 1.60
C THR A 105 1.54 8.84 0.25
N ALA A 106 0.97 8.33 -0.84
CA ALA A 106 1.47 8.57 -2.20
C ALA A 106 1.39 10.06 -2.59
N ARG A 107 0.30 10.72 -2.25
CA ARG A 107 0.09 12.15 -2.55
C ARG A 107 1.07 13.04 -1.80
N VAL A 108 1.24 12.82 -0.49
CA VAL A 108 2.19 13.60 0.33
C VAL A 108 3.64 13.35 -0.13
N ALA A 109 4.00 12.10 -0.40
CA ALA A 109 5.33 11.75 -0.88
C ALA A 109 5.56 12.09 -2.37
N ARG A 110 4.52 12.37 -3.14
CA ARG A 110 4.55 12.57 -4.60
C ARG A 110 5.20 11.39 -5.34
N MET A 111 4.80 10.19 -4.94
CA MET A 111 5.35 8.95 -5.47
C MET A 111 4.26 8.05 -6.06
N PRO A 112 4.60 7.21 -7.05
CA PRO A 112 3.67 6.21 -7.59
C PRO A 112 3.40 5.10 -6.56
N VAL A 113 2.27 4.41 -6.73
CA VAL A 113 1.81 3.30 -5.89
C VAL A 113 2.05 1.97 -6.57
N LEU A 114 2.63 1.01 -5.85
CA LEU A 114 2.66 -0.40 -6.23
C LEU A 114 1.54 -1.14 -5.52
N TYR A 115 0.63 -1.72 -6.27
CA TYR A 115 -0.58 -2.39 -5.79
C TYR A 115 -0.96 -3.59 -6.66
N VAL A 116 -1.86 -4.42 -6.15
CA VAL A 116 -2.52 -5.51 -6.88
C VAL A 116 -4.00 -5.21 -6.95
N GLY A 117 -4.63 -5.45 -8.10
CA GLY A 117 -6.05 -5.16 -8.32
C GLY A 117 -6.26 -3.90 -9.16
N ASN A 118 -7.43 -3.28 -9.03
CA ASN A 118 -7.86 -2.15 -9.86
C ASN A 118 -8.22 -0.89 -9.06
N ASP A 119 -8.03 -0.89 -7.74
CA ASP A 119 -8.54 0.16 -6.86
C ASP A 119 -7.97 1.53 -7.20
N PHE A 120 -6.69 1.62 -7.55
CA PHE A 120 -6.04 2.88 -7.91
C PHE A 120 -6.10 3.22 -9.40
N ALA A 121 -6.51 2.28 -10.27
CA ALA A 121 -6.48 2.46 -11.74
C ALA A 121 -7.36 3.62 -12.23
N LEU A 122 -8.41 3.97 -11.49
CA LEU A 122 -9.33 5.06 -11.82
C LEU A 122 -9.10 6.32 -10.96
N THR A 123 -7.97 6.39 -10.27
CA THR A 123 -7.58 7.57 -9.49
C THR A 123 -6.52 8.40 -10.21
N ASP A 124 -6.07 9.48 -9.59
CA ASP A 124 -5.02 10.35 -10.12
C ASP A 124 -3.62 10.05 -9.56
N VAL A 125 -3.45 8.95 -8.81
CA VAL A 125 -2.11 8.47 -8.44
C VAL A 125 -1.53 7.60 -9.55
N ALA A 126 -0.24 7.78 -9.83
CA ALA A 126 0.44 6.95 -10.82
C ALA A 126 0.67 5.53 -10.28
N ALA A 127 0.55 4.53 -11.16
CA ALA A 127 1.02 3.18 -10.87
C ALA A 127 2.55 3.09 -11.00
N ALA A 128 3.18 2.30 -10.11
CA ALA A 128 4.61 2.03 -10.14
C ALA A 128 4.97 0.85 -11.07
#